data_6fc47f32bf22542e2312dbb5f73e8899
#
_entry.id   6fc47f32bf22542e2312dbb5f73e8899
#
_cell.length_a   1.000
_cell.length_b   1.000
_cell.length_c   1.000
_cell.angle_alpha   90.00
_cell.angle_beta   90.00
_cell.angle_gamma   90.00
#
_symmetry.space_group_name_H-M   'P 1'
#
loop_
_entity.id
_entity.type
_entity.pdbx_description
1 polymer ?
#
loop_
_entity_poly.entity_id
_entity_poly.type
_entity_poly.pdbx_seq_one_letter_code
_entity_poly.pdbx_strand_id
1 'polypeptide(L)'
;MRVIMLKSMDTLVALCKNRGIIYPGSEIYGGLANTWDYGPLGNEIKNNVKNAWRKKFIQEQKNIVGLDAVILMNPETWVDSGHVGGFSDPLIDCKECKTRHRADKLIEEWAHENGNDMIADGMTDEELTNFIIENKIPCPSCGKTNFTGIRKFNLMFKTFQGVTEDTTSEIYLRPETAQGIFVDFKSVLRTSRKKMPMGIAQIGKAFRNEITPGNFTFRTREFEQMELEFFCKPGTDLEWHKYWKDYCENWLLSLGMKKDNIRLRDHSPEELVFYSKATTDIEFKFPFGWGELWGIADRTDYDLTKHMNHSKQDLSYQDPETNEKYVPYVIEPSLGADRVVLAFLCNAYEEQEIAEGDTRTVLHLHPALAPYKLAILPLSKKLSDKANEVYDKLSKKFMCDYDEAGSIGKRYRREDEIGTPYCVTVDFDTLEDESVTIRDRDTMEQVRVKIDEIEKWVEKRIQF
;
A
#
# COMPACT_ATOMS: atom_id res chain seq x y z
N MET A 1 -22.33 -23.41 8.63
CA MET A 1 -21.91 -22.43 7.59
C MET A 1 -20.55 -22.86 7.09
N ARG A 2 -20.42 -23.13 5.78
CA ARG A 2 -19.12 -23.46 5.16
C ARG A 2 -18.48 -22.16 4.71
N VAL A 3 -17.21 -21.96 5.07
CA VAL A 3 -16.44 -20.76 4.73
C VAL A 3 -15.43 -21.10 3.65
N ILE A 4 -15.36 -20.29 2.61
CA ILE A 4 -14.41 -20.41 1.51
C ILE A 4 -13.60 -19.13 1.45
N MET A 5 -12.31 -19.24 1.72
CA MET A 5 -11.36 -18.13 1.62
C MET A 5 -10.97 -17.86 0.18
N LEU A 6 -10.46 -16.66 -0.10
CA LEU A 6 -9.97 -16.26 -1.42
C LEU A 6 -8.92 -17.25 -1.94
N LYS A 7 -9.16 -17.83 -3.13
CA LYS A 7 -8.27 -18.83 -3.75
C LYS A 7 -7.48 -18.30 -4.93
N SER A 8 -7.98 -17.27 -5.61
CA SER A 8 -7.32 -16.70 -6.78
C SER A 8 -7.47 -15.19 -6.84
N MET A 9 -6.53 -14.53 -7.46
CA MET A 9 -6.61 -13.09 -7.73
C MET A 9 -7.79 -12.76 -8.66
N ASP A 10 -8.11 -13.62 -9.61
CA ASP A 10 -9.19 -13.38 -10.59
C ASP A 10 -10.55 -13.18 -9.90
N THR A 11 -10.81 -13.94 -8.84
CA THR A 11 -12.05 -13.80 -8.04
C THR A 11 -12.14 -12.42 -7.40
N LEU A 12 -11.05 -11.94 -6.79
CA LEU A 12 -11.01 -10.61 -6.18
C LEU A 12 -11.10 -9.50 -7.24
N VAL A 13 -10.37 -9.64 -8.35
CA VAL A 13 -10.40 -8.69 -9.47
C VAL A 13 -11.80 -8.55 -10.03
N ALA A 14 -12.52 -9.67 -10.21
CA ALA A 14 -13.91 -9.67 -10.67
C ALA A 14 -14.83 -8.91 -9.69
N LEU A 15 -14.70 -9.16 -8.38
CA LEU A 15 -15.44 -8.42 -7.36
C LEU A 15 -15.14 -6.92 -7.42
N CYS A 16 -13.85 -6.56 -7.46
CA CYS A 16 -13.41 -5.16 -7.50
C CYS A 16 -13.98 -4.40 -8.70
N LYS A 17 -13.94 -5.01 -9.90
CA LYS A 17 -14.51 -4.44 -11.11
C LYS A 17 -16.04 -4.28 -11.01
N ASN A 18 -16.72 -5.32 -10.59
CA ASN A 18 -18.19 -5.34 -10.52
C ASN A 18 -18.77 -4.39 -9.46
N ARG A 19 -18.01 -4.10 -8.41
CA ARG A 19 -18.45 -3.27 -7.28
C ARG A 19 -17.86 -1.87 -7.27
N GLY A 20 -17.11 -1.49 -8.28
CA GLY A 20 -16.57 -0.14 -8.38
C GLY A 20 -15.47 0.15 -7.37
N ILE A 21 -14.67 -0.87 -7.03
CA ILE A 21 -13.51 -0.73 -6.16
C ILE A 21 -12.29 -0.36 -7.00
N ILE A 22 -11.96 -1.17 -8.01
CA ILE A 22 -10.81 -0.92 -8.89
C ILE A 22 -11.20 -1.31 -10.33
N TYR A 23 -10.88 -0.44 -11.29
CA TYR A 23 -11.11 -0.64 -12.72
C TYR A 23 -9.81 -0.70 -13.52
N PRO A 24 -9.80 -1.27 -14.74
CA PRO A 24 -8.71 -1.03 -15.69
C PRO A 24 -8.63 0.45 -16.05
N GLY A 25 -7.43 1.02 -16.00
CA GLY A 25 -7.21 2.41 -16.39
C GLY A 25 -7.41 2.61 -17.90
N SER A 26 -8.12 3.66 -18.30
CA SER A 26 -8.38 4.03 -19.71
C SER A 26 -9.07 2.92 -20.53
N GLU A 27 -9.96 2.15 -19.91
CA GLU A 27 -10.59 0.96 -20.53
C GLU A 27 -11.30 1.25 -21.86
N ILE A 28 -11.92 2.42 -22.01
CA ILE A 28 -12.60 2.82 -23.25
C ILE A 28 -11.67 2.92 -24.46
N TYR A 29 -10.36 3.02 -24.26
CA TYR A 29 -9.32 3.01 -25.30
C TYR A 29 -8.55 1.68 -25.37
N GLY A 30 -9.07 0.62 -24.74
CA GLY A 30 -8.41 -0.70 -24.65
C GLY A 30 -7.46 -0.83 -23.49
N GLY A 31 -7.39 0.16 -22.61
CA GLY A 31 -6.55 0.15 -21.42
C GLY A 31 -5.06 0.36 -21.69
N LEU A 32 -4.29 0.43 -20.61
CA LEU A 32 -2.83 0.39 -20.63
C LEU A 32 -2.39 -0.75 -19.67
N ALA A 33 -1.42 -1.55 -20.14
CA ALA A 33 -1.02 -2.76 -19.43
C ALA A 33 -0.71 -2.51 -17.95
N ASN A 34 -1.43 -3.23 -17.09
CA ASN A 34 -1.39 -3.18 -15.63
C ASN A 34 -1.48 -1.76 -15.04
N THR A 35 -2.38 -0.96 -15.60
CA THR A 35 -2.77 0.36 -15.08
C THR A 35 -4.19 0.28 -14.54
N TRP A 36 -4.39 0.79 -13.34
CA TRP A 36 -5.63 0.61 -12.58
C TRP A 36 -6.09 1.93 -11.97
N ASP A 37 -7.38 2.20 -12.08
CA ASP A 37 -8.06 3.33 -11.45
C ASP A 37 -8.82 2.85 -10.22
N TYR A 38 -8.71 3.59 -9.12
CA TYR A 38 -9.59 3.37 -7.95
C TYR A 38 -10.95 3.98 -8.25
N GLY A 39 -11.98 3.13 -8.27
CA GLY A 39 -13.36 3.56 -8.40
C GLY A 39 -13.89 4.24 -7.13
N PRO A 40 -15.18 4.62 -7.09
CA PRO A 40 -15.75 5.34 -5.94
C PRO A 40 -15.52 4.65 -4.60
N LEU A 41 -15.76 3.34 -4.51
CA LEU A 41 -15.54 2.59 -3.27
C LEU A 41 -14.05 2.39 -2.96
N GLY A 42 -13.25 2.11 -3.99
CA GLY A 42 -11.80 1.93 -3.83
C GLY A 42 -11.10 3.20 -3.38
N ASN A 43 -11.53 4.37 -3.88
CA ASN A 43 -11.05 5.67 -3.43
C ASN A 43 -11.28 5.86 -1.92
N GLU A 44 -12.47 5.52 -1.43
CA GLU A 44 -12.78 5.63 0.01
C GLU A 44 -11.95 4.64 0.84
N ILE A 45 -11.81 3.38 0.40
CA ILE A 45 -10.95 2.39 1.09
C ILE A 45 -9.51 2.90 1.17
N LYS A 46 -8.95 3.36 0.04
CA LYS A 46 -7.57 3.86 -0.02
C LYS A 46 -7.37 5.09 0.86
N ASN A 47 -8.31 6.03 0.85
CA ASN A 47 -8.26 7.20 1.72
C ASN A 47 -8.37 6.82 3.19
N ASN A 48 -9.22 5.87 3.56
CA ASN A 48 -9.34 5.38 4.93
C ASN A 48 -8.03 4.72 5.41
N VAL A 49 -7.37 3.93 4.57
CA VAL A 49 -6.05 3.34 4.86
C VAL A 49 -5.01 4.44 5.10
N LYS A 50 -4.91 5.43 4.20
CA LYS A 50 -3.99 6.56 4.35
C LYS A 50 -4.27 7.39 5.60
N ASN A 51 -5.54 7.63 5.91
CA ASN A 51 -5.96 8.35 7.11
C ASN A 51 -5.64 7.57 8.39
N ALA A 52 -5.82 6.24 8.38
CA ALA A 52 -5.44 5.38 9.50
C ALA A 52 -3.93 5.42 9.74
N TRP A 53 -3.12 5.34 8.66
CA TRP A 53 -1.68 5.49 8.76
C TRP A 53 -1.29 6.88 9.27
N ARG A 54 -1.83 7.95 8.66
CA ARG A 54 -1.55 9.33 9.08
C ARG A 54 -1.89 9.58 10.55
N LYS A 55 -2.98 8.99 11.04
CA LYS A 55 -3.38 9.07 12.45
C LYS A 55 -2.29 8.46 13.34
N LYS A 56 -1.86 7.22 13.06
CA LYS A 56 -0.92 6.49 13.91
C LYS A 56 0.53 6.97 13.78
N PHE A 57 0.99 7.25 12.56
CA PHE A 57 2.41 7.56 12.29
C PHE A 57 2.73 9.05 12.35
N ILE A 58 1.73 9.94 12.31
CA ILE A 58 1.95 11.38 12.40
C ILE A 58 1.18 12.00 13.58
N GLN A 59 -0.15 11.86 13.58
CA GLN A 59 -0.99 12.61 14.53
C GLN A 59 -0.79 12.17 15.98
N GLU A 60 -0.69 10.88 16.24
CA GLU A 60 -0.48 10.32 17.59
C GLU A 60 0.98 10.34 18.04
N GLN A 61 1.91 10.81 17.19
CA GLN A 61 3.35 10.89 17.46
C GLN A 61 3.77 12.34 17.74
N LYS A 62 4.24 12.62 18.96
CA LYS A 62 4.66 13.98 19.36
C LYS A 62 5.90 14.50 18.64
N ASN A 63 6.73 13.61 18.11
CA ASN A 63 8.02 13.90 17.50
C ASN A 63 8.07 13.62 15.98
N ILE A 64 6.94 13.37 15.34
CA ILE A 64 6.84 13.17 13.88
C ILE A 64 6.03 14.31 13.27
N VAL A 65 6.45 14.73 12.07
CA VAL A 65 5.77 15.75 11.28
C VAL A 65 5.52 15.27 9.86
N GLY A 66 4.50 15.81 9.22
CA GLY A 66 4.20 15.50 7.81
C GLY A 66 4.92 16.45 6.87
N LEU A 67 5.29 15.95 5.71
CA LEU A 67 5.83 16.68 4.57
C LEU A 67 5.04 16.32 3.30
N ASP A 68 4.94 17.25 2.37
CA ASP A 68 4.46 17.02 1.01
C ASP A 68 5.47 17.62 0.02
N ALA A 69 6.53 16.86 -0.27
CA ALA A 69 7.56 17.25 -1.22
C ALA A 69 7.07 17.06 -2.66
N VAL A 70 7.57 17.88 -3.57
CA VAL A 70 7.20 17.87 -4.99
C VAL A 70 7.66 16.58 -5.69
N ILE A 71 6.94 16.19 -6.75
CA ILE A 71 7.32 15.04 -7.61
C ILE A 71 8.53 15.41 -8.49
N LEU A 72 8.51 16.60 -9.09
CA LEU A 72 9.56 17.09 -9.96
C LEU A 72 10.63 17.79 -9.13
N MET A 73 11.76 17.16 -8.99
CA MET A 73 12.89 17.63 -8.18
C MET A 73 14.09 17.95 -9.07
N ASN A 74 15.05 18.68 -8.52
CA ASN A 74 16.31 18.89 -9.22
C ASN A 74 16.94 17.54 -9.60
N PRO A 75 17.35 17.31 -10.86
CA PRO A 75 17.94 16.05 -11.32
C PRO A 75 19.14 15.59 -10.50
N GLU A 76 19.93 16.51 -9.94
CA GLU A 76 21.07 16.21 -9.08
C GLU A 76 20.68 15.39 -7.83
N THR A 77 19.45 15.51 -7.35
CA THR A 77 18.92 14.68 -6.27
C THR A 77 18.99 13.19 -6.62
N TRP A 78 18.68 12.84 -7.87
CA TRP A 78 18.65 11.47 -8.37
C TRP A 78 20.02 10.96 -8.81
N VAL A 79 20.90 11.87 -9.23
CA VAL A 79 22.31 11.56 -9.50
C VAL A 79 23.01 11.20 -8.20
N ASP A 80 22.86 12.04 -7.17
CA ASP A 80 23.53 11.85 -5.89
C ASP A 80 23.02 10.64 -5.11
N SER A 81 21.70 10.44 -5.06
CA SER A 81 21.11 9.26 -4.43
C SER A 81 21.40 7.94 -5.17
N GLY A 82 22.01 8.00 -6.37
CA GLY A 82 22.41 6.84 -7.16
C GLY A 82 21.32 6.28 -8.09
N HIS A 83 20.12 6.83 -8.08
CA HIS A 83 18.99 6.32 -8.90
C HIS A 83 19.26 6.43 -10.41
N VAL A 84 19.88 7.52 -10.88
CA VAL A 84 20.21 7.67 -12.31
C VAL A 84 21.23 6.63 -12.76
N GLY A 85 22.21 6.31 -11.92
CA GLY A 85 23.31 5.41 -12.28
C GLY A 85 23.06 3.93 -11.98
N GLY A 86 22.29 3.59 -10.92
CA GLY A 86 22.22 2.25 -10.34
C GLY A 86 20.82 1.66 -10.20
N PHE A 87 19.77 2.46 -10.33
CA PHE A 87 18.39 1.97 -10.19
C PHE A 87 17.91 1.25 -11.46
N SER A 88 18.40 0.03 -11.66
CA SER A 88 18.19 -0.72 -12.90
C SER A 88 17.96 -2.19 -12.64
N ASP A 89 17.04 -2.79 -13.41
CA ASP A 89 16.79 -4.22 -13.43
C ASP A 89 17.56 -4.93 -14.56
N PRO A 90 18.00 -6.19 -14.36
CA PRO A 90 18.62 -6.98 -15.40
C PRO A 90 17.57 -7.46 -16.42
N LEU A 91 17.51 -6.84 -17.60
CA LEU A 91 16.58 -7.13 -18.67
C LEU A 91 17.13 -8.22 -19.61
N ILE A 92 16.34 -9.25 -19.89
CA ILE A 92 16.61 -10.30 -20.87
C ILE A 92 15.42 -10.48 -21.79
N ASP A 93 15.65 -10.59 -23.12
CA ASP A 93 14.60 -10.81 -24.12
C ASP A 93 14.65 -12.24 -24.67
N CYS A 94 13.51 -12.90 -24.77
CA CYS A 94 13.42 -14.14 -25.53
C CYS A 94 13.55 -13.84 -27.03
N LYS A 95 14.50 -14.47 -27.73
CA LYS A 95 14.74 -14.24 -29.17
C LYS A 95 13.60 -14.78 -30.05
N GLU A 96 12.86 -15.75 -29.55
CA GLU A 96 11.77 -16.41 -30.30
C GLU A 96 10.46 -15.62 -30.25
N CYS A 97 9.91 -15.42 -29.04
CA CYS A 97 8.61 -14.76 -28.89
C CYS A 97 8.72 -13.24 -28.60
N LYS A 98 9.94 -12.70 -28.46
CA LYS A 98 10.23 -11.27 -28.15
C LYS A 98 9.71 -10.80 -26.80
N THR A 99 9.27 -11.70 -25.92
CA THR A 99 8.84 -11.35 -24.57
C THR A 99 10.04 -10.95 -23.72
N ARG A 100 9.85 -9.92 -22.91
CA ARG A 100 10.84 -9.38 -21.97
C ARG A 100 10.64 -9.95 -20.60
N HIS A 101 11.76 -10.24 -19.93
CA HIS A 101 11.78 -10.76 -18.57
C HIS A 101 12.86 -10.07 -17.75
N ARG A 102 12.67 -10.03 -16.43
CA ARG A 102 13.75 -9.78 -15.49
C ARG A 102 14.55 -11.07 -15.32
N ALA A 103 15.84 -11.01 -15.52
CA ALA A 103 16.69 -12.23 -15.50
C ALA A 103 16.76 -12.82 -14.08
N ASP A 104 16.84 -12.00 -13.04
CA ASP A 104 16.80 -12.41 -11.64
C ASP A 104 15.49 -13.14 -11.30
N LYS A 105 14.33 -12.57 -11.65
CA LYS A 105 13.03 -13.18 -11.37
C LYS A 105 12.79 -14.47 -12.20
N LEU A 106 13.28 -14.51 -13.42
CA LEU A 106 13.22 -15.72 -14.24
C LEU A 106 13.95 -16.90 -13.57
N ILE A 107 15.09 -16.62 -12.92
CA ILE A 107 15.85 -17.62 -12.16
C ILE A 107 15.10 -18.04 -10.90
N GLU A 108 14.61 -17.07 -10.12
CA GLU A 108 13.89 -17.33 -8.86
C GLU A 108 12.62 -18.15 -9.08
N GLU A 109 11.81 -17.79 -10.09
CA GLU A 109 10.60 -18.51 -10.46
C GLU A 109 10.92 -19.96 -10.89
N TRP A 110 11.93 -20.13 -11.75
CA TRP A 110 12.39 -21.46 -12.16
C TRP A 110 12.92 -22.27 -10.98
N ALA A 111 13.71 -21.68 -10.09
CA ALA A 111 14.25 -22.36 -8.92
C ALA A 111 13.12 -22.83 -7.99
N HIS A 112 12.14 -21.99 -7.72
CA HIS A 112 10.96 -22.30 -6.91
C HIS A 112 10.14 -23.45 -7.51
N GLU A 113 9.91 -23.45 -8.83
CA GLU A 113 9.23 -24.56 -9.53
C GLU A 113 10.00 -25.88 -9.42
N ASN A 114 11.32 -25.84 -9.25
CA ASN A 114 12.19 -27.00 -9.04
C ASN A 114 12.46 -27.33 -7.56
N GLY A 115 11.70 -26.70 -6.63
CA GLY A 115 11.76 -26.99 -5.20
C GLY A 115 12.97 -26.37 -4.47
N ASN A 116 13.54 -25.30 -5.03
CA ASN A 116 14.64 -24.54 -4.44
C ASN A 116 14.25 -23.08 -4.30
N ASP A 117 14.32 -22.54 -3.09
CA ASP A 117 14.09 -21.11 -2.80
C ASP A 117 15.43 -20.34 -2.96
N MET A 118 15.79 -20.08 -4.21
CA MET A 118 16.99 -19.32 -4.54
C MET A 118 16.66 -17.83 -4.69
N ILE A 119 17.52 -16.95 -4.18
CA ILE A 119 17.48 -15.51 -4.39
C ILE A 119 18.55 -15.17 -5.42
N ALA A 120 18.16 -14.56 -6.53
CA ALA A 120 19.07 -14.14 -7.59
C ALA A 120 19.35 -12.62 -7.57
N ASP A 121 18.72 -11.91 -6.65
CA ASP A 121 18.98 -10.48 -6.42
C ASP A 121 20.42 -10.31 -5.91
N GLY A 122 21.16 -9.37 -6.53
CA GLY A 122 22.58 -9.15 -6.22
C GLY A 122 23.57 -9.96 -7.08
N MET A 123 23.11 -10.93 -7.89
CA MET A 123 23.96 -11.60 -8.87
C MET A 123 24.41 -10.63 -9.98
N THR A 124 25.62 -10.79 -10.44
CA THR A 124 26.14 -10.03 -11.60
C THR A 124 25.47 -10.45 -12.91
N ASP A 125 25.50 -9.59 -13.93
CA ASP A 125 24.94 -9.89 -15.25
C ASP A 125 25.53 -11.17 -15.87
N GLU A 126 26.82 -11.45 -15.57
CA GLU A 126 27.51 -12.66 -16.02
C GLU A 126 27.02 -13.90 -15.28
N GLU A 127 26.88 -13.85 -13.96
CA GLU A 127 26.36 -14.94 -13.13
C GLU A 127 24.92 -15.29 -13.51
N LEU A 128 24.03 -14.29 -13.67
CA LEU A 128 22.66 -14.47 -14.13
C LEU A 128 22.63 -15.14 -15.52
N THR A 129 23.45 -14.66 -16.46
CA THR A 129 23.53 -15.20 -17.82
C THR A 129 23.97 -16.66 -17.81
N ASN A 130 25.05 -16.97 -17.07
CA ASN A 130 25.58 -18.32 -16.98
C ASN A 130 24.55 -19.27 -16.34
N PHE A 131 23.90 -18.84 -15.27
CA PHE A 131 22.89 -19.66 -14.60
C PHE A 131 21.70 -20.00 -15.52
N ILE A 132 21.20 -19.03 -16.29
CA ILE A 132 20.09 -19.25 -17.25
C ILE A 132 20.49 -20.25 -18.33
N ILE A 133 21.72 -20.14 -18.86
CA ILE A 133 22.22 -21.01 -19.93
C ILE A 133 22.48 -22.43 -19.42
N GLU A 134 23.18 -22.59 -18.30
CA GLU A 134 23.58 -23.89 -17.73
C GLU A 134 22.36 -24.70 -17.30
N ASN A 135 21.38 -24.06 -16.69
CA ASN A 135 20.14 -24.71 -16.25
C ASN A 135 19.08 -24.80 -17.37
N LYS A 136 19.36 -24.29 -18.57
CA LYS A 136 18.44 -24.29 -19.71
C LYS A 136 17.06 -23.76 -19.36
N ILE A 137 17.01 -22.65 -18.62
CA ILE A 137 15.74 -22.08 -18.13
C ILE A 137 14.85 -21.73 -19.32
N PRO A 138 13.60 -22.23 -19.36
CA PRO A 138 12.69 -21.95 -20.49
C PRO A 138 12.05 -20.56 -20.34
N CYS A 139 11.77 -19.92 -21.45
CA CYS A 139 10.93 -18.73 -21.48
C CYS A 139 9.50 -19.08 -21.00
N PRO A 140 8.96 -18.44 -19.98
CA PRO A 140 7.62 -18.72 -19.47
C PRO A 140 6.51 -18.57 -20.54
N SER A 141 6.75 -17.69 -21.54
CA SER A 141 5.76 -17.40 -22.58
C SER A 141 5.73 -18.42 -23.73
N CYS A 142 6.88 -19.03 -24.11
CA CYS A 142 6.94 -19.90 -25.29
C CYS A 142 7.73 -21.21 -25.08
N GLY A 143 8.30 -21.44 -23.90
CA GLY A 143 9.05 -22.65 -23.56
C GLY A 143 10.43 -22.79 -24.22
N LYS A 144 10.89 -21.79 -24.98
CA LYS A 144 12.21 -21.82 -25.63
C LYS A 144 13.29 -21.27 -24.71
N THR A 145 14.55 -21.70 -24.91
CA THR A 145 15.71 -21.34 -24.06
C THR A 145 16.67 -20.37 -24.75
N ASN A 146 16.23 -19.69 -25.80
CA ASN A 146 17.06 -18.80 -26.60
C ASN A 146 16.84 -17.34 -26.21
N PHE A 147 17.76 -16.78 -25.42
CA PHE A 147 17.68 -15.43 -24.90
C PHE A 147 18.78 -14.51 -25.50
N THR A 148 18.57 -13.20 -25.35
CA THR A 148 19.60 -12.17 -25.62
C THR A 148 20.63 -12.15 -24.48
N GLY A 149 21.67 -11.35 -24.60
CA GLY A 149 22.46 -10.94 -23.45
C GLY A 149 21.65 -10.04 -22.51
N ILE A 150 22.05 -10.01 -21.24
CA ILE A 150 21.42 -9.13 -20.23
C ILE A 150 21.79 -7.66 -20.51
N ARG A 151 20.84 -6.78 -20.32
CA ARG A 151 21.00 -5.33 -20.42
C ARG A 151 20.40 -4.68 -19.18
N LYS A 152 21.11 -3.72 -18.61
CA LYS A 152 20.55 -2.93 -17.51
C LYS A 152 19.50 -1.98 -18.02
N PHE A 153 18.31 -2.02 -17.42
CA PHE A 153 17.20 -1.15 -17.73
C PHE A 153 16.90 -0.24 -16.54
N ASN A 154 17.18 1.06 -16.67
CA ASN A 154 16.92 2.02 -15.61
C ASN A 154 15.40 2.24 -15.45
N LEU A 155 14.94 2.13 -14.20
CA LEU A 155 13.51 2.23 -13.85
C LEU A 155 13.00 3.68 -13.72
N MET A 156 13.86 4.69 -13.87
CA MET A 156 13.44 6.09 -13.82
C MET A 156 12.61 6.47 -15.05
N PHE A 157 11.43 7.05 -14.82
CA PHE A 157 10.73 7.76 -15.88
C PHE A 157 11.40 9.11 -16.13
N LYS A 158 11.77 9.36 -17.38
CA LYS A 158 12.33 10.63 -17.85
C LYS A 158 11.26 11.48 -18.50
N THR A 159 11.36 12.80 -18.35
CA THR A 159 10.61 13.79 -19.09
C THR A 159 11.49 15.05 -19.25
N PHE A 160 10.93 16.10 -19.85
CA PHE A 160 11.65 17.34 -20.12
C PHE A 160 10.90 18.54 -19.56
N GLN A 161 11.64 19.51 -19.04
CA GLN A 161 11.09 20.76 -18.57
C GLN A 161 11.36 21.87 -19.59
N GLY A 162 10.34 22.59 -20.00
CA GLY A 162 10.47 23.66 -20.98
C GLY A 162 10.09 23.24 -22.41
N VAL A 163 10.62 23.94 -23.39
CA VAL A 163 10.21 23.82 -24.82
C VAL A 163 11.15 22.97 -25.66
N THR A 164 12.32 22.59 -25.11
CA THR A 164 13.35 21.78 -25.79
C THR A 164 13.49 20.45 -25.13
N GLU A 165 13.65 19.39 -25.91
CA GLU A 165 13.96 18.04 -25.46
C GLU A 165 15.45 17.76 -25.64
N ASP A 166 16.25 18.28 -24.72
CA ASP A 166 17.69 18.08 -24.68
C ASP A 166 18.17 17.64 -23.29
N THR A 167 19.42 17.27 -23.16
CA THR A 167 19.99 16.77 -21.91
C THR A 167 19.99 17.81 -20.78
N THR A 168 19.90 19.10 -21.09
CA THR A 168 19.91 20.17 -20.09
C THR A 168 18.53 20.43 -19.51
N SER A 169 17.48 19.98 -20.21
CA SER A 169 16.08 20.08 -19.80
C SER A 169 15.52 18.77 -19.23
N GLU A 170 16.33 17.69 -19.17
CA GLU A 170 15.93 16.38 -18.66
C GLU A 170 15.62 16.43 -17.18
N ILE A 171 14.43 15.95 -16.81
CA ILE A 171 14.00 15.76 -15.43
C ILE A 171 13.39 14.37 -15.25
N TYR A 172 13.17 13.95 -14.01
CA TYR A 172 12.67 12.63 -13.69
C TYR A 172 11.39 12.70 -12.84
N LEU A 173 10.50 11.73 -13.05
CA LEU A 173 9.44 11.47 -12.08
C LEU A 173 10.07 10.70 -10.90
N ARG A 174 9.81 11.13 -9.68
CA ARG A 174 10.43 10.51 -8.50
C ARG A 174 10.06 9.03 -8.39
N PRO A 175 11.05 8.14 -8.16
CA PRO A 175 10.82 6.70 -7.98
C PRO A 175 10.46 6.31 -6.55
N GLU A 176 10.63 7.26 -5.59
CA GLU A 176 10.33 7.12 -4.17
C GLU A 176 10.07 8.48 -3.53
N THR A 177 9.46 8.48 -2.36
CA THR A 177 9.19 9.70 -1.59
C THR A 177 10.30 10.06 -0.61
N ALA A 178 11.21 9.14 -0.29
CA ALA A 178 12.29 9.29 0.69
C ALA A 178 13.22 10.48 0.41
N GLN A 179 13.68 10.62 -0.85
CA GLN A 179 14.67 11.66 -1.20
C GLN A 179 14.13 13.08 -0.98
N GLY A 180 12.83 13.30 -1.15
CA GLY A 180 12.20 14.58 -0.81
C GLY A 180 12.32 14.91 0.67
N ILE A 181 12.27 13.90 1.53
CA ILE A 181 12.43 14.06 2.98
C ILE A 181 13.88 14.42 3.32
N PHE A 182 14.86 13.73 2.70
CA PHE A 182 16.29 13.98 2.99
C PHE A 182 16.74 15.37 2.56
N VAL A 183 16.34 15.83 1.36
CA VAL A 183 16.72 17.17 0.89
C VAL A 183 16.08 18.29 1.69
N ASP A 184 14.89 18.06 2.24
CA ASP A 184 14.17 19.01 3.08
C ASP A 184 14.46 18.90 4.59
N PHE A 185 15.26 17.91 5.00
CA PHE A 185 15.54 17.61 6.40
C PHE A 185 15.89 18.84 7.24
N LYS A 186 16.85 19.64 6.79
CA LYS A 186 17.32 20.82 7.54
C LYS A 186 16.25 21.90 7.65
N SER A 187 15.46 22.09 6.61
CA SER A 187 14.34 23.04 6.60
C SER A 187 13.24 22.63 7.56
N VAL A 188 12.87 21.34 7.54
CA VAL A 188 11.87 20.79 8.46
C VAL A 188 12.37 20.83 9.90
N LEU A 189 13.60 20.43 10.17
CA LEU A 189 14.19 20.49 11.51
C LEU A 189 14.14 21.90 12.08
N ARG A 190 14.57 22.91 11.31
CA ARG A 190 14.57 24.31 11.71
C ARG A 190 13.17 24.86 12.00
N THR A 191 12.20 24.53 11.16
CA THR A 191 10.84 25.10 11.24
C THR A 191 9.96 24.38 12.24
N SER A 192 10.12 23.06 12.41
CA SER A 192 9.34 22.27 13.36
C SER A 192 9.85 22.38 14.80
N ARG A 193 11.12 22.78 15.00
CA ARG A 193 11.80 22.86 16.31
C ARG A 193 11.77 21.53 17.08
N LYS A 194 11.69 20.41 16.37
CA LYS A 194 11.75 19.08 17.00
C LYS A 194 13.19 18.77 17.40
N LYS A 195 13.34 17.96 18.45
CA LYS A 195 14.62 17.39 18.87
C LYS A 195 14.70 15.94 18.41
N MET A 196 15.92 15.42 18.30
CA MET A 196 16.14 14.00 18.07
C MET A 196 15.74 13.16 19.29
N PRO A 197 15.15 11.97 19.10
CA PRO A 197 14.76 11.41 17.80
C PRO A 197 13.49 12.07 17.24
N MET A 198 13.46 12.25 15.91
CA MET A 198 12.29 12.82 15.23
C MET A 198 12.05 12.10 13.88
N GLY A 199 10.81 12.18 13.41
CA GLY A 199 10.44 11.63 12.11
C GLY A 199 9.85 12.68 11.18
N ILE A 200 10.04 12.46 9.89
CA ILE A 200 9.38 13.19 8.80
C ILE A 200 8.67 12.16 7.93
N ALA A 201 7.38 12.31 7.75
CA ALA A 201 6.55 11.33 7.06
C ALA A 201 5.84 11.95 5.85
N GLN A 202 5.72 11.18 4.78
CA GLN A 202 5.05 11.60 3.55
C GLN A 202 4.15 10.50 3.00
N ILE A 203 3.00 10.91 2.45
CA ILE A 203 2.17 10.10 1.57
C ILE A 203 2.25 10.75 0.18
N GLY A 204 2.68 10.01 -0.83
CA GLY A 204 2.82 10.60 -2.15
C GLY A 204 2.99 9.60 -3.29
N LYS A 205 2.73 10.07 -4.49
CA LYS A 205 2.95 9.31 -5.73
C LYS A 205 4.42 9.08 -5.99
N ALA A 206 4.73 7.86 -6.48
CA ALA A 206 6.04 7.46 -6.98
C ALA A 206 5.86 6.69 -8.30
N PHE A 207 6.92 6.65 -9.11
CA PHE A 207 6.86 6.15 -10.48
C PHE A 207 8.08 5.27 -10.77
N ARG A 208 7.83 4.03 -11.18
CA ARG A 208 8.89 3.10 -11.60
C ARG A 208 8.52 2.46 -12.91
N ASN A 209 9.35 2.60 -13.92
CA ASN A 209 9.11 2.04 -15.26
C ASN A 209 9.35 0.52 -15.24
N GLU A 210 8.57 -0.20 -14.46
CA GLU A 210 8.66 -1.65 -14.25
C GLU A 210 8.64 -2.42 -15.57
N ILE A 211 9.55 -3.40 -15.71
CA ILE A 211 9.64 -4.27 -16.88
C ILE A 211 8.45 -5.22 -16.91
N THR A 212 8.14 -5.83 -15.77
CA THR A 212 7.08 -6.82 -15.60
C THR A 212 6.06 -6.39 -14.54
N PRO A 213 5.25 -5.35 -14.80
CA PRO A 213 4.17 -5.01 -13.89
C PRO A 213 3.13 -6.14 -13.89
N GLY A 214 2.51 -6.39 -12.75
CA GLY A 214 1.59 -7.53 -12.64
C GLY A 214 0.94 -7.68 -11.28
N ASN A 215 0.20 -8.77 -11.13
CA ASN A 215 -0.52 -9.12 -9.91
C ASN A 215 -1.47 -8.01 -9.43
N PHE A 216 -2.30 -7.49 -10.35
CA PHE A 216 -3.27 -6.43 -10.10
C PHE A 216 -2.57 -5.14 -9.64
N THR A 217 -2.92 -4.58 -8.47
CA THR A 217 -2.30 -3.37 -7.92
C THR A 217 -1.02 -3.64 -7.10
N PHE A 218 -0.53 -4.88 -7.07
CA PHE A 218 0.68 -5.24 -6.33
C PHE A 218 1.95 -4.62 -6.94
N ARG A 219 2.08 -4.64 -8.29
CA ARG A 219 3.22 -4.06 -9.00
C ARG A 219 2.74 -3.26 -10.21
N THR A 220 2.70 -1.95 -10.05
CA THR A 220 2.27 -0.98 -11.07
C THR A 220 3.40 0.01 -11.35
N ARG A 221 3.31 0.76 -12.45
CA ARG A 221 4.31 1.79 -12.81
C ARG A 221 4.08 3.13 -12.10
N GLU A 222 2.85 3.39 -11.70
CA GLU A 222 2.44 4.52 -10.88
C GLU A 222 1.78 3.98 -9.63
N PHE A 223 2.27 4.38 -8.45
CA PHE A 223 1.78 3.91 -7.16
C PHE A 223 1.91 5.01 -6.11
N GLU A 224 1.40 4.75 -4.93
CA GLU A 224 1.48 5.68 -3.80
C GLU A 224 2.23 5.04 -2.65
N GLN A 225 3.21 5.76 -2.07
CA GLN A 225 3.94 5.34 -0.89
C GLN A 225 3.47 6.10 0.35
N MET A 226 3.52 5.43 1.48
CA MET A 226 3.42 6.00 2.82
C MET A 226 4.74 5.71 3.51
N GLU A 227 5.56 6.73 3.69
CA GLU A 227 6.97 6.60 4.04
C GLU A 227 7.29 7.50 5.23
N LEU A 228 8.06 6.97 6.16
CA LEU A 228 8.56 7.68 7.34
C LEU A 228 10.06 7.56 7.40
N GLU A 229 10.76 8.69 7.42
CA GLU A 229 12.18 8.74 7.75
C GLU A 229 12.32 9.15 9.22
N PHE A 230 12.72 8.21 10.05
CA PHE A 230 12.88 8.41 11.48
C PHE A 230 14.35 8.61 11.83
N PHE A 231 14.71 9.85 12.14
CA PHE A 231 16.06 10.29 12.46
C PHE A 231 16.38 10.05 13.92
N CYS A 232 17.48 9.36 14.19
CA CYS A 232 17.94 9.02 15.52
C CYS A 232 19.44 9.23 15.72
N LYS A 233 19.91 9.19 16.97
CA LYS A 233 21.32 9.28 17.29
C LYS A 233 22.04 7.98 16.86
N PRO A 234 23.21 8.07 16.18
CA PRO A 234 24.02 6.90 15.89
C PRO A 234 24.28 6.04 17.13
N GLY A 235 24.14 4.72 16.98
CA GLY A 235 24.26 3.75 18.08
C GLY A 235 22.96 3.43 18.81
N THR A 236 21.85 4.14 18.50
CA THR A 236 20.49 3.80 18.98
C THR A 236 19.60 3.22 17.88
N ASP A 237 20.13 3.10 16.70
CA ASP A 237 19.48 2.71 15.45
C ASP A 237 18.80 1.32 15.53
N LEU A 238 19.49 0.29 16.01
CA LEU A 238 18.92 -1.06 16.11
C LEU A 238 17.76 -1.17 17.11
N GLU A 239 17.77 -0.36 18.17
CA GLU A 239 16.62 -0.29 19.10
C GLU A 239 15.42 0.34 18.42
N TRP A 240 15.63 1.42 17.63
CA TRP A 240 14.57 2.06 16.85
C TRP A 240 14.09 1.21 15.69
N HIS A 241 14.97 0.47 15.01
CA HIS A 241 14.58 -0.51 14.01
C HIS A 241 13.63 -1.56 14.59
N LYS A 242 13.99 -2.14 15.76
CA LYS A 242 13.10 -3.08 16.45
C LYS A 242 11.76 -2.44 16.84
N TYR A 243 11.78 -1.21 17.38
CA TYR A 243 10.57 -0.47 17.75
C TYR A 243 9.63 -0.30 16.55
N TRP A 244 10.15 0.18 15.43
CA TRP A 244 9.34 0.41 14.24
C TRP A 244 8.84 -0.88 13.59
N LYS A 245 9.62 -1.95 13.62
CA LYS A 245 9.18 -3.28 13.18
C LYS A 245 7.94 -3.73 13.96
N ASP A 246 8.00 -3.69 15.29
CA ASP A 246 6.89 -4.09 16.16
C ASP A 246 5.68 -3.12 15.99
N TYR A 247 5.92 -1.84 15.82
CA TYR A 247 4.88 -0.82 15.64
C TYR A 247 4.11 -1.00 14.32
N CYS A 248 4.82 -1.24 13.22
CA CYS A 248 4.23 -1.47 11.90
C CYS A 248 3.39 -2.75 11.87
N GLU A 249 3.89 -3.85 12.45
CA GLU A 249 3.12 -5.10 12.55
C GLU A 249 1.83 -4.89 13.37
N ASN A 250 1.94 -4.25 14.54
CA ASN A 250 0.79 -3.99 15.39
C ASN A 250 -0.26 -3.10 14.72
N TRP A 251 0.15 -2.14 13.88
CA TRP A 251 -0.79 -1.33 13.11
C TRP A 251 -1.61 -2.18 12.14
N LEU A 252 -1.00 -3.10 11.40
CA LEU A 252 -1.71 -4.02 10.50
C LEU A 252 -2.72 -4.88 11.28
N LEU A 253 -2.28 -5.45 12.42
CA LEU A 253 -3.13 -6.29 13.27
C LEU A 253 -4.32 -5.51 13.86
N SER A 254 -4.10 -4.26 14.28
CA SER A 254 -5.15 -3.39 14.82
C SER A 254 -6.25 -3.06 13.82
N LEU A 255 -5.95 -3.14 12.52
CA LEU A 255 -6.90 -2.95 11.42
C LEU A 255 -7.45 -4.27 10.85
N GLY A 256 -7.35 -5.36 11.63
CA GLY A 256 -7.98 -6.64 11.30
C GLY A 256 -7.18 -7.54 10.36
N MET A 257 -5.90 -7.24 10.10
CA MET A 257 -5.02 -8.17 9.40
C MET A 257 -4.83 -9.44 10.24
N LYS A 258 -5.06 -10.62 9.64
CA LYS A 258 -4.89 -11.89 10.35
C LYS A 258 -3.40 -12.20 10.53
N LYS A 259 -2.99 -12.55 11.75
CA LYS A 259 -1.57 -12.86 12.07
C LYS A 259 -1.00 -13.97 11.19
N ASP A 260 -1.80 -14.99 10.86
CA ASP A 260 -1.38 -16.13 10.03
C ASP A 260 -1.18 -15.74 8.55
N ASN A 261 -1.64 -14.55 8.16
CA ASN A 261 -1.47 -14.04 6.80
C ASN A 261 -0.26 -13.12 6.64
N ILE A 262 0.45 -12.80 7.72
CA ILE A 262 1.66 -11.96 7.69
C ILE A 262 2.84 -12.68 8.34
N ARG A 263 4.03 -12.35 7.87
CA ARG A 263 5.28 -12.78 8.50
C ARG A 263 6.32 -11.67 8.47
N LEU A 264 7.23 -11.70 9.42
CA LEU A 264 8.44 -10.88 9.42
C LEU A 264 9.57 -11.66 8.76
N ARG A 265 10.30 -11.02 7.85
CA ARG A 265 11.47 -11.59 7.18
C ARG A 265 12.64 -10.64 7.34
N ASP A 266 13.57 -10.98 8.21
CA ASP A 266 14.83 -10.25 8.34
C ASP A 266 15.74 -10.62 7.15
N HIS A 267 16.37 -9.63 6.52
CA HIS A 267 17.34 -9.85 5.43
C HIS A 267 18.63 -10.43 5.98
N SER A 268 19.20 -11.40 5.25
CA SER A 268 20.54 -11.90 5.54
C SER A 268 21.59 -10.85 5.19
N PRO A 269 22.83 -10.95 5.72
CA PRO A 269 23.89 -10.00 5.39
C PRO A 269 24.18 -9.88 3.88
N GLU A 270 23.96 -10.95 3.12
CA GLU A 270 24.17 -11.02 1.68
C GLU A 270 23.04 -10.31 0.89
N GLU A 271 21.83 -10.21 1.46
CA GLU A 271 20.69 -9.53 0.87
C GLU A 271 20.69 -8.03 1.16
N LEU A 272 21.41 -7.58 2.20
CA LEU A 272 21.42 -6.18 2.58
C LEU A 272 21.97 -5.30 1.46
N VAL A 273 21.22 -4.28 1.09
CA VAL A 273 21.74 -3.24 0.21
C VAL A 273 22.87 -2.48 0.90
N PHE A 274 23.83 -1.99 0.12
CA PHE A 274 25.10 -1.43 0.59
C PHE A 274 24.98 -0.26 1.59
N TYR A 275 23.83 0.39 1.67
CA TYR A 275 23.55 1.48 2.60
C TYR A 275 22.77 1.05 3.85
N SER A 276 22.32 -0.19 3.92
CA SER A 276 21.51 -0.69 5.03
C SER A 276 22.32 -1.55 5.99
N LYS A 277 22.14 -1.29 7.28
CA LYS A 277 22.73 -2.08 8.38
C LYS A 277 21.81 -3.23 8.81
N ALA A 278 20.50 -3.05 8.68
CA ALA A 278 19.46 -4.04 8.96
C ALA A 278 18.23 -3.72 8.12
N THR A 279 17.58 -4.74 7.60
CA THR A 279 16.29 -4.61 6.89
C THR A 279 15.38 -5.76 7.29
N THR A 280 14.12 -5.44 7.56
CA THR A 280 13.08 -6.42 7.81
C THR A 280 11.88 -6.12 6.92
N ASP A 281 11.41 -7.12 6.18
CA ASP A 281 10.15 -7.02 5.46
C ASP A 281 9.00 -7.54 6.32
N ILE A 282 7.85 -6.86 6.24
CA ILE A 282 6.57 -7.46 6.61
C ILE A 282 5.93 -7.95 5.32
N GLU A 283 5.80 -9.26 5.18
CA GLU A 283 5.20 -9.88 4.00
C GLU A 283 3.77 -10.34 4.30
N PHE A 284 2.93 -10.31 3.26
CA PHE A 284 1.57 -10.84 3.29
C PHE A 284 1.42 -12.03 2.34
N LYS A 285 0.62 -13.00 2.76
CA LYS A 285 0.31 -14.21 1.96
C LYS A 285 -0.82 -13.92 0.97
N PHE A 286 -0.46 -13.43 -0.20
CA PHE A 286 -1.39 -13.25 -1.32
C PHE A 286 -1.77 -14.59 -1.95
N PRO A 287 -2.83 -14.65 -2.79
CA PRO A 287 -3.14 -15.86 -3.57
C PRO A 287 -2.01 -16.35 -4.50
N PHE A 288 -1.09 -15.45 -4.90
CA PHE A 288 0.09 -15.75 -5.72
C PHE A 288 1.36 -16.04 -4.90
N GLY A 289 1.28 -16.11 -3.57
CA GLY A 289 2.41 -16.36 -2.69
C GLY A 289 2.71 -15.21 -1.73
N TRP A 290 3.83 -15.30 -1.02
CA TRP A 290 4.30 -14.25 -0.12
C TRP A 290 4.77 -13.04 -0.91
N GLY A 291 4.35 -11.87 -0.49
CA GLY A 291 4.73 -10.59 -1.10
C GLY A 291 4.96 -9.53 -0.03
N GLU A 292 6.00 -8.74 -0.25
CA GLU A 292 6.37 -7.62 0.61
C GLU A 292 5.26 -6.58 0.67
N LEU A 293 4.86 -6.20 1.88
CA LEU A 293 4.00 -5.05 2.16
C LEU A 293 4.80 -3.85 2.63
N TRP A 294 5.73 -4.07 3.53
CA TRP A 294 6.45 -3.05 4.26
C TRP A 294 7.92 -3.40 4.33
N GLY A 295 8.79 -2.50 3.92
CA GLY A 295 10.21 -2.56 4.23
C GLY A 295 10.51 -1.68 5.44
N ILE A 296 11.25 -2.18 6.41
CA ILE A 296 11.77 -1.40 7.54
C ILE A 296 13.29 -1.50 7.48
N ALA A 297 13.96 -0.43 7.06
CA ALA A 297 15.40 -0.40 6.84
C ALA A 297 16.12 0.55 7.83
N ASP A 298 17.25 0.12 8.35
CA ASP A 298 18.23 1.00 8.98
C ASP A 298 19.21 1.47 7.90
N ARG A 299 19.00 2.70 7.41
CA ARG A 299 19.77 3.33 6.32
C ARG A 299 21.05 4.00 6.80
N THR A 300 21.35 3.93 8.09
CA THR A 300 22.47 4.65 8.72
C THR A 300 22.40 6.17 8.42
N ASP A 301 23.53 6.85 8.23
CA ASP A 301 23.62 8.25 7.81
C ASP A 301 23.83 8.40 6.29
N TYR A 302 23.64 7.33 5.53
CA TYR A 302 24.04 7.25 4.13
C TYR A 302 23.47 8.40 3.29
N ASP A 303 22.15 8.57 3.26
CA ASP A 303 21.48 9.57 2.40
C ASP A 303 21.88 11.01 2.77
N LEU A 304 21.83 11.35 4.07
CA LEU A 304 22.23 12.68 4.53
C LEU A 304 23.70 12.97 4.21
N THR A 305 24.58 12.01 4.40
CA THR A 305 26.02 12.14 4.11
C THR A 305 26.27 12.30 2.60
N LYS A 306 25.54 11.56 1.75
CA LYS A 306 25.60 11.70 0.29
C LYS A 306 25.19 13.11 -0.13
N HIS A 307 24.00 13.57 0.28
CA HIS A 307 23.50 14.91 -0.05
C HIS A 307 24.43 16.02 0.51
N MET A 308 24.98 15.86 1.72
CA MET A 308 25.99 16.80 2.25
C MET A 308 27.23 16.89 1.36
N ASN A 309 27.76 15.73 0.96
CA ASN A 309 28.99 15.66 0.16
C ASN A 309 28.81 16.27 -1.23
N HIS A 310 27.64 16.09 -1.85
CA HIS A 310 27.33 16.63 -3.18
C HIS A 310 26.99 18.13 -3.11
N SER A 311 25.98 18.49 -2.30
CA SER A 311 25.45 19.86 -2.22
C SER A 311 26.35 20.84 -1.47
N LYS A 312 27.32 20.34 -0.67
CA LYS A 312 28.15 21.11 0.28
C LYS A 312 27.34 21.83 1.37
N GLN A 313 26.07 21.38 1.59
CA GLN A 313 25.24 21.89 2.69
C GLN A 313 25.40 21.02 3.93
N ASP A 314 25.45 21.62 5.11
CA ASP A 314 25.54 20.91 6.40
C ASP A 314 24.17 20.38 6.81
N LEU A 315 23.96 19.06 6.70
CA LEU A 315 22.74 18.37 7.16
C LEU A 315 22.90 17.71 8.54
N SER A 316 24.00 17.97 9.25
CA SER A 316 24.19 17.45 10.61
C SER A 316 23.22 18.06 11.60
N TYR A 317 22.95 17.34 12.68
CA TYR A 317 22.21 17.81 13.84
C TYR A 317 23.17 18.20 14.96
N GLN A 318 22.91 19.33 15.61
CA GLN A 318 23.56 19.70 16.85
C GLN A 318 22.56 19.60 18.00
N ASP A 319 22.85 18.74 18.95
CA ASP A 319 22.03 18.54 20.13
C ASP A 319 22.10 19.78 21.03
N PRO A 320 20.98 20.47 21.29
CA PRO A 320 21.00 21.70 22.10
C PRO A 320 21.27 21.44 23.58
N GLU A 321 21.16 20.21 24.08
CA GLU A 321 21.36 19.85 25.49
C GLU A 321 22.80 19.42 25.76
N THR A 322 23.37 18.62 24.86
CA THR A 322 24.72 18.06 25.00
C THR A 322 25.77 18.84 24.21
N ASN A 323 25.34 19.70 23.29
CA ASN A 323 26.20 20.38 22.30
C ASN A 323 26.94 19.44 21.36
N GLU A 324 26.58 18.16 21.31
CA GLU A 324 27.15 17.16 20.42
C GLU A 324 26.65 17.36 18.98
N LYS A 325 27.55 17.24 18.01
CA LYS A 325 27.22 17.36 16.59
C LYS A 325 27.41 16.02 15.91
N TYR A 326 26.38 15.54 15.19
CA TYR A 326 26.43 14.28 14.44
C TYR A 326 25.49 14.32 13.23
N VAL A 327 25.74 13.44 12.24
CA VAL A 327 24.77 13.14 11.19
C VAL A 327 23.84 12.07 11.73
N PRO A 328 22.50 12.30 11.75
CA PRO A 328 21.57 11.30 12.28
C PRO A 328 21.56 10.01 11.45
N TYR A 329 21.34 8.88 12.11
CA TYR A 329 20.96 7.64 11.47
C TYR A 329 19.48 7.64 11.19
N VAL A 330 19.06 6.88 10.19
CA VAL A 330 17.70 6.88 9.68
C VAL A 330 17.10 5.47 9.73
N ILE A 331 15.95 5.33 10.34
CA ILE A 331 15.10 4.15 10.22
C ILE A 331 13.92 4.51 9.31
N GLU A 332 13.78 3.74 8.24
CA GLU A 332 12.78 3.94 7.18
C GLU A 332 11.73 2.84 7.19
N PRO A 333 10.56 3.03 7.81
CA PRO A 333 9.38 2.25 7.50
C PRO A 333 8.72 2.75 6.21
N SER A 334 8.81 1.99 5.12
CA SER A 334 8.24 2.31 3.80
C SER A 334 7.17 1.32 3.39
N LEU A 335 5.97 1.81 3.07
CA LEU A 335 4.78 1.03 2.76
C LEU A 335 4.14 1.48 1.45
N GLY A 336 3.88 0.56 0.53
CA GLY A 336 3.07 0.82 -0.65
C GLY A 336 1.59 0.89 -0.31
N ALA A 337 0.94 2.06 -0.47
CA ALA A 337 -0.49 2.23 -0.18
C ALA A 337 -1.34 1.27 -1.02
N ASP A 338 -1.00 1.07 -2.30
CA ASP A 338 -1.74 0.20 -3.21
C ASP A 338 -1.61 -1.29 -2.81
N ARG A 339 -0.40 -1.71 -2.37
CA ARG A 339 -0.16 -3.08 -1.89
C ARG A 339 -0.92 -3.38 -0.61
N VAL A 340 -0.93 -2.47 0.35
CA VAL A 340 -1.63 -2.70 1.62
C VAL A 340 -3.14 -2.68 1.46
N VAL A 341 -3.68 -1.84 0.56
CA VAL A 341 -5.11 -1.89 0.19
C VAL A 341 -5.44 -3.26 -0.40
N LEU A 342 -4.62 -3.76 -1.34
CA LEU A 342 -4.79 -5.10 -1.90
C LEU A 342 -4.74 -6.19 -0.82
N ALA A 343 -3.79 -6.09 0.11
CA ALA A 343 -3.68 -7.05 1.21
C ALA A 343 -4.91 -7.03 2.12
N PHE A 344 -5.44 -5.85 2.47
CA PHE A 344 -6.68 -5.75 3.25
C PHE A 344 -7.87 -6.34 2.49
N LEU A 345 -8.00 -6.13 1.17
CA LEU A 345 -9.04 -6.73 0.36
C LEU A 345 -8.92 -8.26 0.30
N CYS A 346 -7.70 -8.78 0.09
CA CYS A 346 -7.43 -10.23 0.12
C CYS A 346 -7.74 -10.85 1.49
N ASN A 347 -7.34 -10.18 2.57
CA ASN A 347 -7.55 -10.64 3.94
C ASN A 347 -9.02 -10.63 4.36
N ALA A 348 -9.80 -9.67 3.82
CA ALA A 348 -11.20 -9.46 4.15
C ALA A 348 -12.16 -10.33 3.34
N TYR A 349 -11.75 -10.86 2.19
CA TYR A 349 -12.62 -11.62 1.29
C TYR A 349 -13.02 -12.97 1.89
N GLU A 350 -14.31 -13.25 1.87
CA GLU A 350 -14.87 -14.53 2.30
C GLU A 350 -16.17 -14.84 1.55
N GLU A 351 -16.36 -16.11 1.16
CA GLU A 351 -17.63 -16.65 0.71
C GLU A 351 -18.21 -17.58 1.79
N GLN A 352 -19.47 -17.36 2.14
CA GLN A 352 -20.17 -18.09 3.18
C GLN A 352 -21.37 -18.81 2.60
N GLU A 353 -21.41 -20.14 2.68
CA GLU A 353 -22.60 -20.93 2.36
C GLU A 353 -23.55 -20.88 3.57
N ILE A 354 -24.62 -20.10 3.42
CA ILE A 354 -25.61 -19.88 4.49
C ILE A 354 -26.64 -21.01 4.51
N ALA A 355 -27.07 -21.47 3.31
CA ALA A 355 -27.93 -22.62 3.10
C ALA A 355 -27.50 -23.34 1.83
N GLU A 356 -28.01 -24.55 1.57
CA GLU A 356 -27.72 -25.32 0.37
C GLU A 356 -28.01 -24.49 -0.89
N GLY A 357 -26.98 -24.18 -1.67
CA GLY A 357 -27.07 -23.36 -2.88
C GLY A 357 -27.25 -21.86 -2.65
N ASP A 358 -27.19 -21.35 -1.41
CA ASP A 358 -27.22 -19.94 -1.08
C ASP A 358 -25.91 -19.45 -0.50
N THR A 359 -25.09 -18.81 -1.35
CA THR A 359 -23.77 -18.28 -0.99
C THR A 359 -23.81 -16.75 -0.82
N ARG A 360 -23.16 -16.26 0.22
CA ARG A 360 -22.94 -14.86 0.52
C ARG A 360 -21.47 -14.50 0.36
N THR A 361 -21.16 -13.51 -0.45
CA THR A 361 -19.80 -12.91 -0.51
C THR A 361 -19.73 -11.76 0.50
N VAL A 362 -18.67 -11.71 1.26
CA VAL A 362 -18.45 -10.69 2.30
C VAL A 362 -17.02 -10.16 2.22
N LEU A 363 -16.88 -8.84 2.32
CA LEU A 363 -15.61 -8.20 2.65
C LEU A 363 -15.59 -7.83 4.13
N HIS A 364 -14.91 -8.62 4.95
CA HIS A 364 -14.74 -8.40 6.39
C HIS A 364 -13.69 -7.30 6.68
N LEU A 365 -13.85 -6.13 6.03
CA LEU A 365 -13.00 -4.98 6.30
C LEU A 365 -13.22 -4.48 7.73
N HIS A 366 -12.12 -4.09 8.39
CA HIS A 366 -12.25 -3.37 9.66
C HIS A 366 -13.15 -2.14 9.47
N PRO A 367 -14.08 -1.83 10.39
CA PRO A 367 -15.03 -0.72 10.21
C PRO A 367 -14.36 0.63 9.89
N ALA A 368 -13.14 0.87 10.42
CA ALA A 368 -12.37 2.07 10.07
C ALA A 368 -11.96 2.13 8.59
N LEU A 369 -11.75 0.98 7.92
CA LEU A 369 -11.31 0.90 6.53
C LEU A 369 -12.47 0.80 5.53
N ALA A 370 -13.66 0.38 5.96
CA ALA A 370 -14.84 0.22 5.11
C ALA A 370 -15.16 1.52 4.33
N PRO A 371 -15.55 1.42 3.04
CA PRO A 371 -15.86 2.60 2.22
C PRO A 371 -17.03 3.39 2.80
N TYR A 372 -18.15 2.72 3.08
CA TYR A 372 -19.24 3.25 3.85
C TYR A 372 -19.19 2.71 5.28
N LYS A 373 -19.48 3.56 6.27
CA LYS A 373 -19.57 3.13 7.67
C LYS A 373 -20.96 2.60 7.99
N LEU A 374 -21.96 3.13 7.28
CA LEU A 374 -23.38 2.84 7.43
C LEU A 374 -24.04 2.77 6.06
N ALA A 375 -25.02 1.87 5.91
CA ALA A 375 -26.00 1.92 4.83
C ALA A 375 -27.40 2.16 5.40
N ILE A 376 -28.10 3.18 4.91
CA ILE A 376 -29.44 3.56 5.36
C ILE A 376 -30.47 2.91 4.43
N LEU A 377 -31.27 2.01 4.98
CA LEU A 377 -32.13 1.11 4.21
C LEU A 377 -33.58 1.23 4.69
N PRO A 378 -34.47 2.01 4.02
CA PRO A 378 -35.87 2.03 4.37
C PRO A 378 -36.54 0.68 4.07
N LEU A 379 -37.22 0.07 5.03
CA LEU A 379 -37.91 -1.22 4.84
C LEU A 379 -38.97 -1.17 3.73
N SER A 380 -39.58 -0.01 3.54
CA SER A 380 -40.58 0.28 2.52
C SER A 380 -40.35 1.69 1.95
N LYS A 381 -40.69 1.93 0.68
CA LYS A 381 -40.69 3.27 0.06
C LYS A 381 -41.53 4.31 0.82
N LYS A 382 -42.53 3.87 1.60
CA LYS A 382 -43.31 4.78 2.46
C LYS A 382 -42.50 5.40 3.59
N LEU A 383 -41.31 4.86 3.86
CA LEU A 383 -40.37 5.31 4.91
C LEU A 383 -39.20 6.11 4.35
N SER A 384 -39.20 6.40 3.03
CA SER A 384 -38.07 7.10 2.37
C SER A 384 -37.82 8.47 2.99
N ASP A 385 -38.87 9.23 3.34
CA ASP A 385 -38.70 10.56 3.97
C ASP A 385 -37.95 10.45 5.30
N LYS A 386 -38.36 9.52 6.18
CA LYS A 386 -37.69 9.29 7.47
C LYS A 386 -36.28 8.73 7.29
N ALA A 387 -36.07 7.86 6.33
CA ALA A 387 -34.73 7.33 6.01
C ALA A 387 -33.81 8.43 5.48
N ASN A 388 -34.28 9.38 4.68
CA ASN A 388 -33.53 10.53 4.24
C ASN A 388 -33.16 11.45 5.41
N GLU A 389 -34.08 11.69 6.38
CA GLU A 389 -33.73 12.45 7.60
C GLU A 389 -32.57 11.79 8.37
N VAL A 390 -32.59 10.45 8.51
CA VAL A 390 -31.52 9.68 9.16
C VAL A 390 -30.22 9.79 8.36
N TYR A 391 -30.29 9.66 7.03
CA TYR A 391 -29.16 9.80 6.14
C TYR A 391 -28.53 11.21 6.25
N ASP A 392 -29.33 12.26 6.14
CA ASP A 392 -28.87 13.67 6.22
C ASP A 392 -28.21 13.99 7.56
N LYS A 393 -28.65 13.34 8.63
CA LYS A 393 -28.03 13.46 9.95
C LYS A 393 -26.66 12.78 9.99
N LEU A 394 -26.59 11.50 9.60
CA LEU A 394 -25.41 10.66 9.76
C LEU A 394 -24.30 10.96 8.73
N SER A 395 -24.68 11.36 7.50
CA SER A 395 -23.75 11.70 6.42
C SER A 395 -22.88 12.94 6.72
N LYS A 396 -23.24 13.75 7.70
CA LYS A 396 -22.39 14.86 8.16
C LYS A 396 -21.13 14.40 8.89
N LYS A 397 -21.10 13.14 9.36
CA LYS A 397 -19.97 12.56 10.09
C LYS A 397 -19.33 11.35 9.43
N PHE A 398 -20.14 10.56 8.73
CA PHE A 398 -19.72 9.27 8.17
C PHE A 398 -20.03 9.21 6.68
N MET A 399 -19.19 8.53 5.92
CA MET A 399 -19.59 8.09 4.59
C MET A 399 -20.71 7.05 4.75
N CYS A 400 -21.87 7.38 4.18
CA CYS A 400 -23.09 6.55 4.22
C CYS A 400 -23.51 6.17 2.81
N ASP A 401 -24.03 4.95 2.64
CA ASP A 401 -24.83 4.58 1.48
C ASP A 401 -26.33 4.72 1.78
N TYR A 402 -27.14 4.86 0.71
CA TYR A 402 -28.59 4.87 0.78
C TYR A 402 -29.14 3.95 -0.32
N ASP A 403 -29.87 2.91 0.06
CA ASP A 403 -30.43 1.97 -0.89
C ASP A 403 -31.89 1.60 -0.54
N GLU A 404 -32.79 1.83 -1.49
CA GLU A 404 -34.21 1.45 -1.41
C GLU A 404 -34.64 0.47 -2.50
N ALA A 405 -33.66 -0.04 -3.32
CA ALA A 405 -33.96 -0.86 -4.48
C ALA A 405 -34.00 -2.35 -4.17
N GLY A 406 -35.14 -2.97 -4.37
CA GLY A 406 -35.36 -4.41 -4.17
C GLY A 406 -35.68 -4.81 -2.72
N SER A 407 -35.61 -6.09 -2.39
CA SER A 407 -35.87 -6.58 -1.04
C SER A 407 -34.75 -6.26 -0.07
N ILE A 408 -35.10 -6.12 1.23
CA ILE A 408 -34.07 -5.81 2.27
C ILE A 408 -32.93 -6.83 2.31
N GLY A 409 -33.25 -8.12 2.12
CA GLY A 409 -32.21 -9.16 2.10
C GLY A 409 -31.21 -9.00 0.93
N LYS A 410 -31.68 -8.56 -0.25
CA LYS A 410 -30.78 -8.26 -1.39
C LYS A 410 -29.92 -7.04 -1.13
N ARG A 411 -30.45 -6.03 -0.43
CA ARG A 411 -29.69 -4.84 -0.03
C ARG A 411 -28.60 -5.18 0.97
N TYR A 412 -28.90 -5.98 2.00
CA TYR A 412 -27.90 -6.48 2.93
C TYR A 412 -26.76 -7.23 2.22
N ARG A 413 -27.08 -8.07 1.20
CA ARG A 413 -26.06 -8.78 0.40
C ARG A 413 -25.14 -7.83 -0.36
N ARG A 414 -25.69 -6.75 -0.94
CA ARG A 414 -24.88 -5.74 -1.65
C ARG A 414 -23.92 -5.03 -0.70
N GLU A 415 -24.39 -4.69 0.50
CA GLU A 415 -23.58 -4.05 1.53
C GLU A 415 -22.48 -5.00 2.08
N ASP A 416 -22.82 -6.27 2.27
CA ASP A 416 -21.86 -7.28 2.69
C ASP A 416 -20.71 -7.42 1.67
N GLU A 417 -21.02 -7.41 0.37
CA GLU A 417 -20.02 -7.53 -0.72
C GLU A 417 -19.06 -6.35 -0.85
N ILE A 418 -19.48 -5.16 -0.43
CA ILE A 418 -18.63 -3.95 -0.46
C ILE A 418 -17.98 -3.65 0.90
N GLY A 419 -18.33 -4.43 1.92
CA GLY A 419 -17.71 -4.36 3.24
C GLY A 419 -18.30 -3.32 4.18
N THR A 420 -19.52 -2.83 3.95
CA THR A 420 -20.22 -1.93 4.86
C THR A 420 -20.52 -2.65 6.19
N PRO A 421 -19.97 -2.18 7.33
CA PRO A 421 -20.07 -2.93 8.59
C PRO A 421 -21.47 -2.92 9.21
N TYR A 422 -22.24 -1.85 8.99
CA TYR A 422 -23.51 -1.65 9.67
C TYR A 422 -24.60 -1.20 8.70
N CYS A 423 -25.71 -1.96 8.65
CA CYS A 423 -26.90 -1.59 7.90
C CYS A 423 -27.98 -1.05 8.85
N VAL A 424 -28.38 0.19 8.66
CA VAL A 424 -29.40 0.90 9.45
C VAL A 424 -30.74 0.77 8.73
N THR A 425 -31.62 -0.10 9.24
CA THR A 425 -32.94 -0.31 8.69
C THR A 425 -33.94 0.61 9.37
N VAL A 426 -34.59 1.47 8.58
CA VAL A 426 -35.71 2.30 9.00
C VAL A 426 -37.00 1.53 8.73
N ASP A 427 -37.74 1.20 9.77
CA ASP A 427 -38.98 0.43 9.77
C ASP A 427 -40.18 1.27 10.23
N PHE A 428 -41.36 0.69 10.28
CA PHE A 428 -42.59 1.42 10.68
C PHE A 428 -42.59 1.81 12.15
N ASP A 429 -41.96 1.01 13.02
CA ASP A 429 -41.85 1.31 14.46
C ASP A 429 -40.92 2.52 14.68
N THR A 430 -40.00 2.80 13.73
CA THR A 430 -39.14 3.99 13.75
C THR A 430 -39.94 5.30 13.82
N LEU A 431 -41.13 5.32 13.20
CA LEU A 431 -41.99 6.53 13.21
C LEU A 431 -42.59 6.80 14.59
N GLU A 432 -42.68 5.77 15.43
CA GLU A 432 -43.31 5.86 16.77
C GLU A 432 -42.20 6.06 17.85
N ASP A 433 -41.11 5.29 17.77
CA ASP A 433 -40.14 5.20 18.86
C ASP A 433 -38.78 5.91 18.57
N GLU A 434 -38.64 6.55 17.40
CA GLU A 434 -37.36 7.22 16.97
C GLU A 434 -36.12 6.29 17.09
N SER A 435 -36.31 4.99 16.85
CA SER A 435 -35.24 3.99 16.87
C SER A 435 -35.19 3.26 15.54
N VAL A 436 -34.00 2.75 15.18
CA VAL A 436 -33.75 1.99 13.97
C VAL A 436 -33.16 0.63 14.32
N THR A 437 -33.27 -0.31 13.40
CA THR A 437 -32.60 -1.60 13.54
C THR A 437 -31.26 -1.55 12.85
N ILE A 438 -30.16 -1.78 13.59
CA ILE A 438 -28.80 -1.87 13.03
C ILE A 438 -28.41 -3.33 12.93
N ARG A 439 -28.10 -3.78 11.70
CA ARG A 439 -27.57 -5.13 11.42
C ARG A 439 -26.04 -5.04 11.31
N ASP A 440 -25.37 -5.87 12.06
CA ASP A 440 -23.94 -6.09 11.95
C ASP A 440 -23.62 -7.04 10.78
N ARG A 441 -22.66 -6.67 9.91
CA ARG A 441 -22.25 -7.44 8.74
C ARG A 441 -21.67 -8.81 9.13
N ASP A 442 -20.83 -8.84 10.15
CA ASP A 442 -20.03 -10.02 10.49
C ASP A 442 -20.83 -11.07 11.25
N THR A 443 -21.60 -10.65 12.23
CA THR A 443 -22.44 -11.54 13.08
C THR A 443 -23.83 -11.76 12.51
N MET A 444 -24.32 -10.88 11.63
CA MET A 444 -25.71 -10.77 11.16
C MET A 444 -26.72 -10.47 12.28
N GLU A 445 -26.25 -10.21 13.48
CA GLU A 445 -27.11 -9.81 14.60
C GLU A 445 -27.71 -8.43 14.37
N GLN A 446 -28.89 -8.22 14.95
CA GLN A 446 -29.63 -6.97 14.83
C GLN A 446 -29.90 -6.40 16.22
N VAL A 447 -29.66 -5.11 16.36
CA VAL A 447 -29.90 -4.37 17.59
C VAL A 447 -30.75 -3.14 17.33
N ARG A 448 -31.66 -2.80 18.26
CA ARG A 448 -32.45 -1.56 18.18
C ARG A 448 -31.70 -0.41 18.84
N VAL A 449 -31.52 0.70 18.14
CA VAL A 449 -30.74 1.87 18.59
C VAL A 449 -31.54 3.14 18.32
N LYS A 450 -31.57 4.08 19.26
CA LYS A 450 -32.13 5.42 19.07
C LYS A 450 -31.37 6.20 18.00
N ILE A 451 -32.06 6.95 17.15
CA ILE A 451 -31.42 7.71 16.05
C ILE A 451 -30.38 8.69 16.55
N ASP A 452 -30.55 9.31 17.73
CA ASP A 452 -29.58 10.22 18.33
C ASP A 452 -28.39 9.54 19.00
N GLU A 453 -28.44 8.23 19.20
CA GLU A 453 -27.34 7.46 19.78
C GLU A 453 -26.46 6.79 18.71
N ILE A 454 -26.89 6.74 17.45
CA ILE A 454 -26.18 6.02 16.36
C ILE A 454 -24.76 6.56 16.20
N GLU A 455 -24.55 7.87 16.22
CA GLU A 455 -23.22 8.46 16.06
C GLU A 455 -22.22 7.90 17.09
N LYS A 456 -22.59 7.95 18.37
CA LYS A 456 -21.75 7.42 19.46
C LYS A 456 -21.58 5.90 19.37
N TRP A 457 -22.63 5.21 18.91
CA TRP A 457 -22.60 3.76 18.74
C TRP A 457 -21.59 3.34 17.67
N VAL A 458 -21.52 4.07 16.55
CA VAL A 458 -20.56 3.85 15.45
C VAL A 458 -19.16 4.28 15.87
N GLU A 459 -18.97 5.48 16.44
CA GLU A 459 -17.67 6.03 16.86
C GLU A 459 -16.88 5.06 17.75
N LYS A 460 -17.57 4.31 18.62
CA LYS A 460 -16.92 3.29 19.48
C LYS A 460 -16.41 2.07 18.70
N ARG A 461 -16.97 1.81 17.52
CA ARG A 461 -16.72 0.57 16.75
C ARG A 461 -15.76 0.76 15.57
N ILE A 462 -15.53 2.01 15.16
CA ILE A 462 -14.56 2.34 14.12
C ILE A 462 -13.17 2.67 14.67
N GLN A 463 -12.95 2.56 15.99
CA GLN A 463 -11.65 2.78 16.64
C GLN A 463 -10.70 1.60 16.36
N PHE A 464 -9.39 1.88 16.33
CA PHE A 464 -8.33 0.89 16.12
C PHE A 464 -7.03 1.34 16.81
#